data_3cb6704c327d60c29a142b1967660ea0
#
_entry.id   3cb6704c327d60c29a142b1967660ea0
#
_cell.length_a   1.000
_cell.length_b   1.000
_cell.length_c   1.000
_cell.angle_alpha   90.00
_cell.angle_beta   90.00
_cell.angle_gamma   90.00
#
_symmetry.space_group_name_H-M   'P 1'
#
loop_
_entity.id
_entity.type
_entity.pdbx_description
1 polymer ?
#
loop_
_entity_poly.entity_id
_entity_poly.type
_entity_poly.pdbx_seq_one_letter_code
_entity_poly.pdbx_strand_id
1 'polypeptide(L)'
;KLPMGALIDNLGNLTNNTEALYGKIGPEDVPNPEDGDGAITAFGMHKGSGINFMMEILGGALTSNDTCAIDHKNTRPFANGMLSIYIDVEKFVDVDYFSKEVQAYSNFVRSSPPAEGVDKVMIPGDNEKKIYNDRIQNGIPIAEEAWNLITLRAQSLGLSLIHI
;
A
#
# COMPACT_ATOMS: atom_id res chain seq x y z
N LYS A 1 11.50 -9.67 -3.81
CA LYS A 1 12.03 -10.26 -2.57
C LYS A 1 11.73 -9.30 -1.44
N LEU A 2 11.07 -9.77 -0.37
CA LEU A 2 10.77 -8.93 0.80
C LEU A 2 12.05 -8.60 1.59
N PRO A 3 12.15 -7.41 2.17
CA PRO A 3 13.23 -7.10 3.11
C PRO A 3 13.11 -7.94 4.37
N MET A 4 14.24 -8.20 5.04
CA MET A 4 14.24 -8.88 6.32
C MET A 4 13.42 -8.05 7.34
N GLY A 5 12.54 -8.73 8.10
CA GLY A 5 11.68 -8.08 9.08
C GLY A 5 10.41 -7.46 8.52
N ALA A 6 10.09 -7.67 7.23
CA ALA A 6 8.79 -7.30 6.68
C ALA A 6 7.63 -8.11 7.26
N LEU A 7 7.92 -9.30 7.74
CA LEU A 7 6.96 -10.23 8.34
C LEU A 7 7.44 -10.70 9.72
N ILE A 8 6.51 -11.21 10.50
CA ILE A 8 6.77 -12.03 11.68
C ILE A 8 6.17 -13.42 11.47
N ASP A 9 6.83 -14.43 12.01
CA ASP A 9 6.30 -15.81 12.05
C ASP A 9 5.34 -15.99 13.22
N ASN A 10 4.80 -17.20 13.38
CA ASN A 10 3.89 -17.57 14.47
C ASN A 10 4.54 -17.57 15.88
N LEU A 11 5.86 -17.46 15.95
CA LEU A 11 6.62 -17.33 17.19
C LEU A 11 7.01 -15.87 17.50
N GLY A 12 6.65 -14.92 16.61
CA GLY A 12 6.99 -13.51 16.72
C GLY A 12 8.40 -13.16 16.23
N ASN A 13 9.11 -14.05 15.56
CA ASN A 13 10.42 -13.77 14.99
C ASN A 13 10.30 -13.02 13.68
N LEU A 14 11.20 -12.06 13.44
CA LEU A 14 11.26 -11.32 12.18
C LEU A 14 11.70 -12.24 11.04
N THR A 15 10.97 -12.19 9.93
CA THR A 15 11.25 -13.00 8.75
C THR A 15 10.98 -12.23 7.45
N ASN A 16 11.46 -12.75 6.34
CA ASN A 16 11.11 -12.34 4.97
C ASN A 16 10.54 -13.51 4.16
N ASN A 17 10.25 -14.65 4.82
CA ASN A 17 9.61 -15.79 4.18
C ASN A 17 8.11 -15.51 4.01
N THR A 18 7.66 -15.48 2.77
CA THR A 18 6.24 -15.22 2.42
C THR A 18 5.29 -16.32 2.88
N GLU A 19 5.78 -17.54 3.16
CA GLU A 19 4.97 -18.61 3.72
C GLU A 19 4.43 -18.26 5.13
N ALA A 20 5.10 -17.36 5.86
CA ALA A 20 4.59 -16.87 7.14
C ALA A 20 3.22 -16.18 6.98
N LEU A 21 2.98 -15.51 5.84
CA LEU A 21 1.72 -14.80 5.58
C LEU A 21 0.73 -15.63 4.75
N TYR A 22 1.23 -16.33 3.74
CA TYR A 22 0.38 -17.00 2.75
C TYR A 22 0.32 -18.52 2.90
N GLY A 23 1.00 -19.10 3.89
CA GLY A 23 1.17 -20.53 3.94
C GLY A 23 2.00 -21.06 2.75
N LYS A 24 1.90 -22.34 2.47
CA LYS A 24 2.50 -22.96 1.29
C LYS A 24 1.59 -22.77 0.09
N ILE A 25 2.09 -22.08 -0.93
CA ILE A 25 1.37 -21.79 -2.17
C ILE A 25 1.79 -22.79 -3.23
N GLY A 26 0.86 -23.54 -3.79
CA GLY A 26 1.04 -24.37 -4.97
C GLY A 26 1.08 -23.54 -6.27
N PRO A 27 1.48 -24.16 -7.40
CA PRO A 27 1.62 -23.45 -8.67
C PRO A 27 0.34 -22.83 -9.22
N GLU A 28 -0.82 -23.35 -8.81
CA GLU A 28 -2.14 -22.90 -9.27
C GLU A 28 -2.95 -22.20 -8.16
N ASP A 29 -2.38 -22.05 -6.97
CA ASP A 29 -3.08 -21.45 -5.84
C ASP A 29 -3.08 -19.93 -5.94
N VAL A 30 -4.20 -19.34 -5.56
CA VAL A 30 -4.28 -17.87 -5.37
C VAL A 30 -3.79 -17.57 -3.97
N PRO A 31 -2.73 -16.73 -3.80
CA PRO A 31 -2.23 -16.36 -2.49
C PRO A 31 -3.31 -15.71 -1.62
N ASN A 32 -3.56 -16.29 -0.44
CA ASN A 32 -4.49 -15.75 0.54
C ASN A 32 -3.72 -15.40 1.82
N PRO A 33 -3.73 -14.13 2.29
CA PRO A 33 -3.03 -13.70 3.50
C PRO A 33 -3.54 -14.35 4.79
N GLU A 34 -4.66 -15.05 4.74
CA GLU A 34 -5.24 -15.75 5.89
C GLU A 34 -4.76 -17.21 6.04
N ASP A 35 -4.00 -17.71 5.06
CA ASP A 35 -3.54 -19.12 5.06
C ASP A 35 -2.22 -19.31 5.82
N GLY A 36 -1.54 -18.24 6.20
CA GLY A 36 -0.34 -18.26 7.02
C GLY A 36 -0.65 -18.00 8.50
N ASP A 37 0.28 -18.41 9.36
CA ASP A 37 0.19 -18.24 10.84
C ASP A 37 0.95 -16.99 11.32
N GLY A 38 1.56 -16.25 10.43
CA GLY A 38 2.31 -15.03 10.72
C GLY A 38 1.56 -13.75 10.37
N ALA A 39 2.28 -12.64 10.37
CA ALA A 39 1.69 -11.34 10.06
C ALA A 39 2.69 -10.37 9.43
N ILE A 40 2.18 -9.32 8.78
CA ILE A 40 2.97 -8.18 8.34
C ILE A 40 3.36 -7.34 9.55
N THR A 41 4.64 -6.94 9.63
CA THR A 41 5.11 -6.08 10.72
C THR A 41 4.55 -4.66 10.57
N ALA A 42 4.09 -4.10 11.69
CA ALA A 42 3.72 -2.69 11.73
C ALA A 42 4.97 -1.80 11.59
N PHE A 43 4.94 -0.80 10.71
CA PHE A 43 6.04 0.16 10.62
C PHE A 43 6.18 0.96 11.93
N GLY A 44 7.42 1.18 12.41
CA GLY A 44 7.65 1.86 13.70
C GLY A 44 7.13 1.09 14.91
N MET A 45 6.97 -0.23 14.82
CA MET A 45 6.58 -1.14 15.91
C MET A 45 5.29 -0.69 16.62
N HIS A 46 5.36 -0.35 17.93
CA HIS A 46 4.20 0.06 18.71
C HIS A 46 3.47 1.32 18.18
N LYS A 47 4.18 2.23 17.50
CA LYS A 47 3.55 3.41 16.89
C LYS A 47 2.69 3.03 15.70
N GLY A 48 3.20 2.15 14.82
CA GLY A 48 2.45 1.62 13.70
C GLY A 48 1.27 0.75 14.15
N SER A 49 1.45 -0.04 15.20
CA SER A 49 0.35 -0.81 15.80
C SER A 49 -0.80 0.11 16.26
N GLY A 50 -0.48 1.25 16.91
CA GLY A 50 -1.49 2.23 17.29
C GLY A 50 -2.22 2.85 16.09
N ILE A 51 -1.49 3.15 15.00
CA ILE A 51 -2.08 3.66 13.77
C ILE A 51 -2.99 2.60 13.14
N ASN A 52 -2.55 1.35 13.04
CA ASN A 52 -3.37 0.27 12.50
C ASN A 52 -4.66 0.09 13.30
N PHE A 53 -4.60 0.13 14.63
CA PHE A 53 -5.79 0.07 15.48
C PHE A 53 -6.77 1.20 15.15
N MET A 54 -6.28 2.44 15.02
CA MET A 54 -7.13 3.58 14.64
C MET A 54 -7.70 3.43 13.23
N MET A 55 -6.92 2.92 12.28
CA MET A 55 -7.40 2.67 10.90
C MET A 55 -8.50 1.64 10.88
N GLU A 56 -8.41 0.59 11.68
CA GLU A 56 -9.45 -0.44 11.80
C GLU A 56 -10.77 0.14 12.39
N ILE A 57 -10.67 1.01 13.38
CA ILE A 57 -11.85 1.69 13.94
C ILE A 57 -12.47 2.67 12.93
N LEU A 58 -11.65 3.49 12.26
CA LEU A 58 -12.13 4.54 11.35
C LEU A 58 -12.53 4.00 9.98
N GLY A 59 -11.79 3.06 9.43
CA GLY A 59 -12.06 2.46 8.12
C GLY A 59 -12.98 1.24 8.18
N GLY A 60 -12.98 0.51 9.29
CA GLY A 60 -13.83 -0.65 9.50
C GLY A 60 -15.11 -0.28 10.24
N ALA A 61 -15.06 -0.15 11.56
CA ALA A 61 -16.23 0.00 12.40
C ALA A 61 -17.06 1.25 12.08
N LEU A 62 -16.43 2.42 11.95
CA LEU A 62 -17.11 3.69 11.70
C LEU A 62 -17.85 3.72 10.34
N THR A 63 -17.30 3.05 9.34
CA THR A 63 -17.88 2.98 7.98
C THR A 63 -18.88 1.84 7.79
N SER A 64 -19.22 1.12 8.85
CA SER A 64 -20.08 -0.06 8.83
C SER A 64 -19.56 -1.20 7.93
N ASN A 65 -18.23 -1.27 7.83
CA ASN A 65 -17.56 -2.28 7.01
C ASN A 65 -16.95 -3.40 7.87
N ASP A 66 -17.34 -3.44 9.13
CA ASP A 66 -16.87 -4.34 10.17
C ASP A 66 -15.37 -4.21 10.46
N THR A 67 -14.89 -4.94 11.43
CA THR A 67 -13.47 -5.04 11.77
C THR A 67 -12.97 -6.45 11.54
N CYS A 68 -11.66 -6.65 11.50
CA CYS A 68 -11.07 -8.00 11.39
C CYS A 68 -11.37 -8.92 12.59
N ALA A 69 -12.00 -8.41 13.67
CA ALA A 69 -12.42 -9.20 14.84
C ALA A 69 -13.60 -10.15 14.54
N ILE A 70 -14.34 -9.93 13.47
CA ILE A 70 -15.51 -10.73 13.09
C ILE A 70 -15.15 -11.61 11.89
N ASP A 71 -15.41 -12.91 12.00
CA ASP A 71 -15.19 -13.84 10.89
C ASP A 71 -16.23 -13.63 9.79
N HIS A 72 -15.83 -13.00 8.71
CA HIS A 72 -16.65 -12.74 7.52
C HIS A 72 -16.30 -13.64 6.33
N LYS A 73 -15.45 -14.64 6.50
CA LYS A 73 -14.96 -15.52 5.41
C LYS A 73 -16.05 -16.03 4.47
N ASN A 74 -17.24 -16.29 5.01
CA ASN A 74 -18.35 -16.80 4.25
C ASN A 74 -19.31 -15.74 3.70
N THR A 75 -19.23 -14.49 4.15
CA THR A 75 -20.18 -13.43 3.79
C THR A 75 -19.53 -12.27 3.04
N ARG A 76 -18.31 -11.90 3.41
CA ARG A 76 -17.57 -10.79 2.81
C ARG A 76 -16.07 -11.10 2.77
N PRO A 77 -15.59 -11.87 1.78
CA PRO A 77 -14.18 -12.29 1.73
C PRO A 77 -13.21 -11.11 1.57
N PHE A 78 -13.69 -9.99 0.98
CA PHE A 78 -12.91 -8.76 0.84
C PHE A 78 -13.80 -7.55 1.10
N ALA A 79 -13.46 -6.77 2.11
CA ALA A 79 -14.15 -5.55 2.45
C ALA A 79 -13.12 -4.44 2.73
N ASN A 80 -13.32 -3.27 2.13
CA ASN A 80 -12.47 -2.10 2.33
C ASN A 80 -13.34 -0.89 2.68
N GLY A 81 -13.20 -0.41 3.91
CA GLY A 81 -13.80 0.85 4.32
C GLY A 81 -12.87 2.02 4.00
N MET A 82 -13.44 3.19 3.78
CA MET A 82 -12.69 4.41 3.55
C MET A 82 -13.30 5.57 4.33
N LEU A 83 -12.47 6.26 5.12
CA LEU A 83 -12.77 7.55 5.70
C LEU A 83 -11.93 8.61 4.99
N SER A 84 -12.58 9.65 4.47
CA SER A 84 -11.91 10.80 3.86
C SER A 84 -12.16 12.06 4.69
N ILE A 85 -11.11 12.84 4.94
CA ILE A 85 -11.18 14.14 5.64
C ILE A 85 -10.71 15.21 4.67
N TYR A 86 -11.59 16.15 4.35
CA TYR A 86 -11.30 17.29 3.49
C TYR A 86 -11.15 18.55 4.36
N ILE A 87 -10.02 19.23 4.21
CA ILE A 87 -9.70 20.46 4.96
C ILE A 87 -9.61 21.60 3.98
N ASP A 88 -10.47 22.61 4.16
CA ASP A 88 -10.41 23.86 3.42
C ASP A 88 -9.34 24.76 4.07
N VAL A 89 -8.21 24.87 3.40
CA VAL A 89 -7.04 25.62 3.91
C VAL A 89 -7.37 27.09 4.14
N GLU A 90 -8.19 27.70 3.29
CA GLU A 90 -8.55 29.13 3.38
C GLU A 90 -9.27 29.49 4.69
N LYS A 91 -9.89 28.48 5.34
CA LYS A 91 -10.56 28.68 6.64
C LYS A 91 -9.60 28.72 7.83
N PHE A 92 -8.35 28.35 7.62
CA PHE A 92 -7.34 28.28 8.69
C PHE A 92 -6.26 29.34 8.52
N VAL A 93 -5.70 29.46 7.29
CA VAL A 93 -4.58 30.35 7.01
C VAL A 93 -4.66 30.87 5.57
N ASP A 94 -3.87 31.91 5.27
CA ASP A 94 -3.66 32.37 3.90
C ASP A 94 -3.01 31.28 3.04
N VAL A 95 -3.54 31.04 1.83
CA VAL A 95 -3.11 29.97 0.92
C VAL A 95 -1.68 30.17 0.44
N ASP A 96 -1.27 31.42 0.19
CA ASP A 96 0.09 31.71 -0.25
C ASP A 96 1.09 31.47 0.88
N TYR A 97 0.73 31.82 2.10
CA TYR A 97 1.53 31.51 3.28
C TYR A 97 1.68 29.98 3.43
N PHE A 98 0.57 29.25 3.40
CA PHE A 98 0.58 27.80 3.50
C PHE A 98 1.46 27.15 2.43
N SER A 99 1.31 27.57 1.17
CA SER A 99 2.08 27.03 0.04
C SER A 99 3.58 27.30 0.20
N LYS A 100 3.96 28.48 0.65
CA LYS A 100 5.37 28.84 0.92
C LYS A 100 5.96 27.99 2.05
N GLU A 101 5.24 27.80 3.14
CA GLU A 101 5.70 26.96 4.26
C GLU A 101 5.86 25.49 3.86
N VAL A 102 4.90 24.93 3.11
CA VAL A 102 4.99 23.56 2.58
C VAL A 102 6.20 23.42 1.67
N GLN A 103 6.44 24.39 0.77
CA GLN A 103 7.61 24.37 -0.13
C GLN A 103 8.93 24.51 0.65
N ALA A 104 8.99 25.41 1.61
CA ALA A 104 10.17 25.63 2.45
C ALA A 104 10.52 24.35 3.23
N TYR A 105 9.53 23.74 3.88
CA TYR A 105 9.72 22.51 4.62
C TYR A 105 10.12 21.32 3.71
N SER A 106 9.49 21.21 2.55
CA SER A 106 9.84 20.19 1.55
C SER A 106 11.30 20.30 1.10
N ASN A 107 11.76 21.54 0.83
CA ASN A 107 13.13 21.80 0.46
C ASN A 107 14.11 21.53 1.62
N PHE A 108 13.74 21.89 2.83
CA PHE A 108 14.52 21.60 4.04
C PHE A 108 14.72 20.07 4.21
N VAL A 109 13.67 19.27 4.10
CA VAL A 109 13.77 17.80 4.19
C VAL A 109 14.69 17.24 3.09
N ARG A 110 14.52 17.68 1.84
CA ARG A 110 15.35 17.22 0.72
C ARG A 110 16.82 17.62 0.84
N SER A 111 17.13 18.72 1.53
CA SER A 111 18.49 19.17 1.75
C SER A 111 19.24 18.39 2.83
N SER A 112 18.56 17.50 3.54
CA SER A 112 19.20 16.67 4.57
C SER A 112 20.25 15.73 3.95
N PRO A 113 21.39 15.50 4.62
CA PRO A 113 22.38 14.55 4.14
C PRO A 113 21.77 13.15 4.00
N PRO A 114 21.91 12.48 2.85
CA PRO A 114 21.41 11.12 2.69
C PRO A 114 22.25 10.13 3.52
N ALA A 115 21.66 9.00 3.86
CA ALA A 115 22.37 7.88 4.47
C ALA A 115 23.38 7.27 3.50
N GLU A 116 24.37 6.54 4.02
CA GLU A 116 25.35 5.82 3.20
C GLU A 116 24.64 4.87 2.21
N GLY A 117 25.06 4.93 0.94
CA GLY A 117 24.46 4.13 -0.14
C GLY A 117 23.13 4.66 -0.68
N VAL A 118 22.69 5.83 -0.24
CA VAL A 118 21.47 6.49 -0.73
C VAL A 118 21.84 7.78 -1.47
N ASP A 119 21.35 7.96 -2.68
CA ASP A 119 21.71 9.13 -3.52
C ASP A 119 21.14 10.45 -2.97
N LYS A 120 19.91 10.43 -2.44
CA LYS A 120 19.22 11.63 -1.95
C LYS A 120 18.09 11.30 -1.00
N VAL A 121 17.75 12.26 -0.15
CA VAL A 121 16.53 12.22 0.65
C VAL A 121 15.33 12.59 -0.22
N MET A 122 14.26 11.80 -0.14
CA MET A 122 13.00 12.02 -0.87
C MET A 122 11.86 12.30 0.11
N ILE A 123 10.89 13.06 -0.31
CA ILE A 123 9.61 13.23 0.38
C ILE A 123 8.51 12.41 -0.31
N PRO A 124 7.37 12.18 0.35
CA PRO A 124 6.21 11.52 -0.29
C PRO A 124 5.83 12.22 -1.60
N GLY A 125 5.63 11.43 -2.64
CA GLY A 125 5.34 11.90 -4.00
C GLY A 125 6.53 12.02 -4.95
N ASP A 126 7.76 12.12 -4.45
CA ASP A 126 8.95 12.26 -5.32
C ASP A 126 9.19 11.01 -6.19
N ASN A 127 9.06 9.85 -5.59
CA ASN A 127 9.24 8.57 -6.31
C ASN A 127 8.08 8.32 -7.29
N GLU A 128 6.86 8.58 -6.87
CA GLU A 128 5.66 8.45 -7.68
C GLU A 128 5.74 9.35 -8.92
N LYS A 129 6.18 10.61 -8.74
CA LYS A 129 6.37 11.54 -9.85
C LYS A 129 7.44 11.07 -10.83
N LYS A 130 8.55 10.52 -10.31
CA LYS A 130 9.61 9.95 -11.17
C LYS A 130 9.07 8.76 -11.98
N ILE A 131 8.39 7.83 -11.33
CA ILE A 131 7.80 6.64 -11.97
C ILE A 131 6.72 7.06 -12.97
N TYR A 132 5.88 8.02 -12.64
CA TYR A 132 4.85 8.54 -13.54
C TYR A 132 5.46 9.09 -14.83
N ASN A 133 6.48 9.94 -14.72
CA ASN A 133 7.16 10.51 -15.89
C ASN A 133 7.84 9.45 -16.76
N ASP A 134 8.46 8.45 -16.13
CA ASP A 134 9.05 7.32 -16.85
C ASP A 134 7.98 6.52 -17.61
N ARG A 135 6.88 6.17 -16.94
CA ARG A 135 5.81 5.37 -17.56
C ARG A 135 5.05 6.09 -18.67
N ILE A 136 4.92 7.41 -18.61
CA ILE A 136 4.34 8.21 -19.71
C ILE A 136 5.23 8.10 -20.96
N GLN A 137 6.53 8.04 -20.81
CA GLN A 137 7.48 7.99 -21.92
C GLN A 137 7.72 6.56 -22.43
N ASN A 138 7.84 5.61 -21.52
CA ASN A 138 8.34 4.25 -21.79
C ASN A 138 7.24 3.16 -21.70
N GLY A 139 6.02 3.55 -21.30
CA GLY A 139 4.92 2.61 -21.08
C GLY A 139 4.94 1.99 -19.66
N ILE A 140 3.84 1.35 -19.31
CA ILE A 140 3.66 0.68 -18.02
C ILE A 140 4.12 -0.77 -18.16
N PRO A 141 5.14 -1.22 -17.39
CA PRO A 141 5.55 -2.61 -17.40
C PRO A 141 4.47 -3.48 -16.73
N ILE A 142 3.96 -4.44 -17.47
CA ILE A 142 2.99 -5.43 -16.98
C ILE A 142 3.66 -6.80 -17.08
N ALA A 143 3.62 -7.59 -16.01
CA ALA A 143 4.12 -8.96 -16.03
C ALA A 143 3.35 -9.80 -17.06
N GLU A 144 4.04 -10.69 -17.76
CA GLU A 144 3.46 -11.48 -18.86
C GLU A 144 2.26 -12.31 -18.39
N GLU A 145 2.36 -12.91 -17.22
CA GLU A 145 1.28 -13.70 -16.61
C GLU A 145 0.04 -12.84 -16.35
N ALA A 146 0.23 -11.63 -15.81
CA ALA A 146 -0.87 -10.70 -15.56
C ALA A 146 -1.53 -10.24 -16.87
N TRP A 147 -0.71 -9.97 -17.91
CA TRP A 147 -1.21 -9.61 -19.22
C TRP A 147 -2.03 -10.72 -19.86
N ASN A 148 -1.55 -11.95 -19.78
CA ASN A 148 -2.26 -13.13 -20.28
C ASN A 148 -3.62 -13.31 -19.59
N LEU A 149 -3.69 -13.18 -18.26
CA LEU A 149 -4.93 -13.25 -17.50
C LEU A 149 -5.92 -12.14 -17.88
N ILE A 150 -5.45 -10.91 -18.04
CA ILE A 150 -6.27 -9.78 -18.51
C ILE A 150 -6.85 -10.08 -19.90
N THR A 151 -6.01 -10.55 -20.82
CA THR A 151 -6.40 -10.89 -22.19
C THR A 151 -7.45 -11.99 -22.22
N LEU A 152 -7.22 -13.09 -21.52
CA LEU A 152 -8.16 -14.20 -21.44
C LEU A 152 -9.52 -13.75 -20.84
N ARG A 153 -9.49 -12.94 -19.79
CA ARG A 153 -10.70 -12.45 -19.17
C ARG A 153 -11.46 -11.47 -20.09
N ALA A 154 -10.77 -10.56 -20.76
CA ALA A 154 -11.36 -9.65 -21.73
C ALA A 154 -12.04 -10.43 -22.87
N GLN A 155 -11.36 -11.43 -23.44
CA GLN A 155 -11.94 -12.31 -24.48
C GLN A 155 -13.19 -13.04 -24.00
N SER A 156 -13.16 -13.57 -22.77
CA SER A 156 -14.33 -14.27 -22.19
C SER A 156 -15.56 -13.37 -22.03
N LEU A 157 -15.36 -12.07 -21.94
CA LEU A 157 -16.41 -11.05 -21.82
C LEU A 157 -16.75 -10.37 -23.17
N GLY A 158 -16.13 -10.78 -24.27
CA GLY A 158 -16.28 -10.15 -25.57
C GLY A 158 -15.73 -8.73 -25.67
N LEU A 159 -14.77 -8.36 -24.79
CA LEU A 159 -14.14 -7.05 -24.74
C LEU A 159 -12.89 -7.01 -25.64
N SER A 160 -12.70 -5.88 -26.32
CA SER A 160 -11.48 -5.60 -27.07
C SER A 160 -10.48 -4.86 -26.20
N LEU A 161 -9.20 -5.22 -26.28
CA LEU A 161 -8.09 -4.52 -25.63
C LEU A 161 -7.55 -3.34 -26.43
N ILE A 162 -8.17 -2.97 -27.56
CA ILE A 162 -7.70 -1.90 -28.45
C ILE A 162 -7.78 -0.51 -27.78
N HIS A 163 -8.54 -0.37 -26.71
CA HIS A 163 -8.81 0.90 -26.06
C HIS A 163 -8.19 1.03 -24.65
N ILE A 164 -7.23 0.17 -24.31
CA ILE A 164 -6.48 0.25 -23.04
C ILE A 164 -5.12 0.91 -23.28
#